data_299617c6445c8b460f4e6c3d9a193e16
#
_entry.id   299617c6445c8b460f4e6c3d9a193e16
#
_cell.length_a   1.000
_cell.length_b   1.000
_cell.length_c   1.000
_cell.angle_alpha   90.00
_cell.angle_beta   90.00
_cell.angle_gamma   90.00
#
_symmetry.space_group_name_H-M   'P 1'
#
loop_
_entity.id
_entity.type
_entity.pdbx_description
1 polymer ?
#
loop_
_entity_poly.entity_id
_entity_poly.type
_entity_poly.pdbx_seq_one_letter_code
_entity_poly.pdbx_strand_id
1 'polypeptide(L)'
;SIYTHKEIFLREIISNASDAIDKLCYVALTDDKVGMNRSDFAITVSVDKENRTLTVSDNGIGMSREELENNLGVIASSGSYKFRQETEEKDKKDADIDIIGQFGVGFYSAFMVADSITVRTKKYGEEQAYEWQSSGADGYTITECDKEAVGTDVIMHIKPDTDEEKYSEYLESYRLHALVKKYSDYIRYPIRMLLPEQKVKEGSDPEKPEYETVEEMKTVNSMVPLWQRKKSDVTDEEYNKFYSELTHEFDKPQRTITVSAEGSVTYKALLFVPSSRPFNFYTEGYEKGLQLYSAGVLIMDKCDSLLPDYLRFVRGVVDSPDLSLNISRELLQHDRQLKVIGQNLEKKVRADLEKFLKDDREGYEKFYENFGRQIGYGIVSDGGESRKDSLKELLMFYSSTEKKLTTLKEYVSRMKEDQKCIYYAAGESVAAVDKLPQTELLKDKDYEILYLTGETDEFT
;
A
#
# COMPACT_ATOMS: atom_id res chain seq x y z
N SER A 1 -17.35 6.72 -15.88
CA SER A 1 -16.93 7.02 -14.51
C SER A 1 -15.41 7.17 -14.49
N ILE A 2 -14.90 8.21 -13.82
CA ILE A 2 -13.46 8.44 -13.67
C ILE A 2 -12.88 7.43 -12.66
N TYR A 3 -13.73 6.86 -11.79
CA TYR A 3 -13.37 5.93 -10.73
C TYR A 3 -14.05 4.58 -10.91
N THR A 4 -13.31 3.52 -10.64
CA THR A 4 -13.78 2.13 -10.77
C THR A 4 -14.60 1.69 -9.57
N HIS A 5 -14.25 2.18 -8.36
CA HIS A 5 -14.89 1.84 -7.10
C HIS A 5 -15.46 3.07 -6.40
N LYS A 6 -16.77 3.04 -6.05
CA LYS A 6 -17.44 4.16 -5.40
C LYS A 6 -16.88 4.47 -4.02
N GLU A 7 -16.45 3.47 -3.28
CA GLU A 7 -15.94 3.59 -1.91
C GLU A 7 -14.74 4.52 -1.75
N ILE A 8 -14.04 4.84 -2.85
CA ILE A 8 -12.88 5.75 -2.80
C ILE A 8 -13.26 7.21 -2.54
N PHE A 9 -14.54 7.58 -2.63
CA PHE A 9 -14.98 8.94 -2.34
C PHE A 9 -14.49 9.42 -0.96
N LEU A 10 -14.55 8.55 0.06
CA LEU A 10 -14.13 8.89 1.41
C LEU A 10 -12.62 9.16 1.48
N ARG A 11 -11.82 8.35 0.77
CA ARG A 11 -10.38 8.58 0.59
C ARG A 11 -10.09 9.97 0.05
N GLU A 12 -10.79 10.37 -1.01
CA GLU A 12 -10.57 11.64 -1.67
C GLU A 12 -10.96 12.83 -0.77
N ILE A 13 -12.08 12.75 -0.07
CA ILE A 13 -12.51 13.82 0.84
C ILE A 13 -11.55 13.94 2.04
N ILE A 14 -11.12 12.83 2.64
CA ILE A 14 -10.13 12.82 3.73
C ILE A 14 -8.78 13.38 3.25
N SER A 15 -8.34 13.04 2.03
CA SER A 15 -7.11 13.58 1.46
C SER A 15 -7.16 15.10 1.31
N ASN A 16 -8.30 15.63 0.85
CA ASN A 16 -8.50 17.09 0.76
C ASN A 16 -8.48 17.76 2.14
N ALA A 17 -9.06 17.12 3.14
CA ALA A 17 -9.03 17.60 4.53
C ALA A 17 -7.60 17.62 5.08
N SER A 18 -6.80 16.58 4.82
CA SER A 18 -5.38 16.53 5.17
C SER A 18 -4.58 17.65 4.51
N ASP A 19 -4.79 17.89 3.21
CA ASP A 19 -4.13 18.98 2.47
C ASP A 19 -4.50 20.37 3.03
N ALA A 20 -5.74 20.57 3.47
CA ALA A 20 -6.18 21.80 4.09
C ALA A 20 -5.47 22.06 5.45
N ILE A 21 -5.24 20.99 6.21
CA ILE A 21 -4.48 21.07 7.45
C ILE A 21 -3.00 21.37 7.17
N ASP A 22 -2.39 20.70 6.18
CA ASP A 22 -0.99 20.95 5.79
C ASP A 22 -0.76 22.42 5.42
N LYS A 23 -1.70 23.03 4.68
CA LYS A 23 -1.65 24.47 4.36
C LYS A 23 -1.67 25.34 5.60
N LEU A 24 -2.52 25.05 6.59
CA LEU A 24 -2.55 25.83 7.83
C LEU A 24 -1.30 25.60 8.69
N CYS A 25 -0.78 24.38 8.73
CA CYS A 25 0.50 24.07 9.38
C CYS A 25 1.64 24.86 8.76
N TYR A 26 1.65 25.01 7.44
CA TYR A 26 2.66 25.84 6.76
C TYR A 26 2.55 27.32 7.14
N VAL A 27 1.33 27.87 7.18
CA VAL A 27 1.10 29.24 7.65
C VAL A 27 1.58 29.41 9.10
N ALA A 28 1.36 28.43 9.96
CA ALA A 28 1.78 28.44 11.36
C ALA A 28 3.31 28.50 11.54
N LEU A 29 4.11 28.16 10.53
CA LEU A 29 5.57 28.32 10.59
C LEU A 29 6.00 29.79 10.64
N THR A 30 5.18 30.70 10.11
CA THR A 30 5.50 32.14 10.01
C THR A 30 4.48 33.05 10.70
N ASP A 31 3.38 32.51 11.18
CA ASP A 31 2.30 33.25 11.84
C ASP A 31 1.92 32.60 13.17
N ASP A 32 2.46 33.13 14.26
CA ASP A 32 2.19 32.68 15.63
C ASP A 32 0.71 32.83 16.05
N LYS A 33 -0.09 33.62 15.31
CA LYS A 33 -1.52 33.81 15.61
C LYS A 33 -2.36 32.59 15.30
N VAL A 34 -1.85 31.65 14.52
CA VAL A 34 -2.53 30.36 14.30
C VAL A 34 -2.80 29.67 15.63
N GLY A 35 -1.84 29.76 16.59
CA GLY A 35 -2.03 29.35 17.98
C GLY A 35 -2.36 27.87 18.21
N MET A 36 -2.16 27.02 17.19
CA MET A 36 -2.46 25.59 17.23
C MET A 36 -1.17 24.79 17.26
N ASN A 37 -1.15 23.76 18.11
CA ASN A 37 -0.12 22.73 18.10
C ASN A 37 -0.48 21.63 17.09
N ARG A 38 0.49 20.85 16.65
CA ARG A 38 0.26 19.74 15.73
C ARG A 38 -0.78 18.73 16.24
N SER A 39 -0.89 18.55 17.54
CA SER A 39 -1.86 17.67 18.21
C SER A 39 -3.31 18.19 18.16
N ASP A 40 -3.51 19.46 17.84
CA ASP A 40 -4.84 20.10 17.81
C ASP A 40 -5.52 19.86 16.45
N PHE A 41 -4.74 19.56 15.42
CA PHE A 41 -5.28 19.27 14.09
C PHE A 41 -5.90 17.89 14.05
N ALA A 42 -7.08 17.81 13.47
CA ALA A 42 -7.80 16.56 13.30
C ALA A 42 -8.79 16.60 12.13
N ILE A 43 -9.10 15.43 11.63
CA ILE A 43 -10.19 15.18 10.70
C ILE A 43 -11.26 14.40 11.45
N THR A 44 -12.52 14.81 11.38
CA THR A 44 -13.63 14.13 12.02
C THR A 44 -14.58 13.59 10.98
N VAL A 45 -14.93 12.31 11.08
CA VAL A 45 -15.95 11.66 10.24
C VAL A 45 -17.14 11.35 11.11
N SER A 46 -18.29 11.92 10.80
CA SER A 46 -19.52 11.79 11.57
C SER A 46 -20.72 11.45 10.69
N VAL A 47 -21.67 10.74 11.24
CA VAL A 47 -22.87 10.26 10.57
C VAL A 47 -24.11 10.72 11.32
N ASP A 48 -25.09 11.22 10.60
CA ASP A 48 -26.45 11.40 11.05
C ASP A 48 -27.36 10.49 10.21
N LYS A 49 -27.77 9.37 10.80
CA LYS A 49 -28.60 8.37 10.13
C LYS A 49 -30.01 8.85 9.84
N GLU A 50 -30.58 9.71 10.72
CA GLU A 50 -31.93 10.22 10.57
C GLU A 50 -32.02 11.14 9.35
N ASN A 51 -31.05 12.03 9.17
CA ASN A 51 -30.93 12.94 8.04
C ASN A 51 -30.17 12.38 6.86
N ARG A 52 -29.72 11.11 6.93
CA ARG A 52 -28.90 10.44 5.90
C ARG A 52 -27.67 11.24 5.49
N THR A 53 -26.98 11.89 6.42
CA THR A 53 -25.79 12.69 6.13
C THR A 53 -24.54 12.05 6.67
N LEU A 54 -23.48 12.09 5.85
CA LEU A 54 -22.10 11.79 6.21
C LEU A 54 -21.32 13.09 6.13
N THR A 55 -20.65 13.46 7.21
CA THR A 55 -19.85 14.68 7.28
C THR A 55 -18.40 14.38 7.53
N VAL A 56 -17.52 15.00 6.74
CA VAL A 56 -16.07 15.02 6.98
C VAL A 56 -15.69 16.46 7.29
N SER A 57 -15.15 16.68 8.49
CA SER A 57 -14.76 18.00 9.00
C SER A 57 -13.26 18.05 9.20
N ASP A 58 -12.63 19.15 8.83
CA ASP A 58 -11.26 19.47 9.16
C ASP A 58 -11.15 20.84 9.85
N ASN A 59 -10.11 21.02 10.61
CA ASN A 59 -9.71 22.32 11.17
C ASN A 59 -8.46 22.90 10.47
N GLY A 60 -8.40 22.71 9.16
CA GLY A 60 -7.37 23.26 8.29
C GLY A 60 -7.60 24.71 7.92
N ILE A 61 -6.98 25.17 6.84
CA ILE A 61 -6.96 26.59 6.46
C ILE A 61 -8.32 27.16 6.06
N GLY A 62 -9.27 26.31 5.67
CA GLY A 62 -10.55 26.77 5.10
C GLY A 62 -10.44 27.41 3.72
N MET A 63 -11.53 27.96 3.21
CA MET A 63 -11.61 28.59 1.89
C MET A 63 -12.35 29.90 1.96
N SER A 64 -11.86 30.92 1.20
CA SER A 64 -12.59 32.13 0.91
C SER A 64 -13.70 31.85 -0.12
N ARG A 65 -14.59 32.84 -0.35
CA ARG A 65 -15.60 32.75 -1.40
C ARG A 65 -15.01 32.52 -2.78
N GLU A 66 -13.94 33.24 -3.10
CA GLU A 66 -13.25 33.10 -4.39
C GLU A 66 -12.61 31.73 -4.54
N GLU A 67 -12.02 31.18 -3.48
CA GLU A 67 -11.45 29.83 -3.47
C GLU A 67 -12.52 28.75 -3.62
N LEU A 68 -13.72 28.93 -3.03
CA LEU A 68 -14.85 28.03 -3.26
C LEU A 68 -15.27 28.02 -4.74
N GLU A 69 -15.39 29.20 -5.37
CA GLU A 69 -15.73 29.31 -6.78
C GLU A 69 -14.66 28.64 -7.66
N ASN A 70 -13.39 28.88 -7.38
CA ASN A 70 -12.29 28.34 -8.17
C ASN A 70 -12.02 26.85 -7.95
N ASN A 71 -12.18 26.35 -6.73
CA ASN A 71 -11.84 24.98 -6.39
C ASN A 71 -13.00 24.00 -6.53
N LEU A 72 -14.24 24.45 -6.25
CA LEU A 72 -15.45 23.62 -6.29
C LEU A 72 -16.40 24.01 -7.44
N GLY A 73 -16.27 25.20 -7.99
CA GLY A 73 -17.09 25.65 -9.11
C GLY A 73 -16.57 25.24 -10.47
N VAL A 74 -15.31 24.82 -10.57
CA VAL A 74 -14.64 24.43 -11.81
C VAL A 74 -14.03 23.04 -11.68
N ILE A 75 -14.46 22.10 -12.51
CA ILE A 75 -13.89 20.75 -12.55
C ILE A 75 -12.41 20.83 -12.96
N ALA A 76 -11.56 20.03 -12.31
CA ALA A 76 -10.13 19.95 -12.53
C ALA A 76 -9.31 21.17 -12.08
N SER A 77 -9.83 22.01 -11.18
CA SER A 77 -9.06 23.04 -10.50
C SER A 77 -8.64 22.55 -9.10
N SER A 78 -7.33 22.53 -8.81
CA SER A 78 -6.80 22.14 -7.50
C SER A 78 -6.09 23.30 -6.82
N GLY A 79 -6.68 23.78 -5.73
CA GLY A 79 -6.05 24.79 -4.85
C GLY A 79 -4.80 24.23 -4.14
N SER A 80 -4.74 22.91 -3.90
CA SER A 80 -3.58 22.25 -3.32
C SER A 80 -2.40 22.20 -4.28
N TYR A 81 -2.63 21.97 -5.56
CA TYR A 81 -1.59 21.99 -6.59
C TYR A 81 -1.01 23.38 -6.79
N LYS A 82 -1.87 24.42 -6.86
CA LYS A 82 -1.42 25.81 -6.96
C LYS A 82 -0.58 26.22 -5.75
N PHE A 83 -1.01 25.87 -4.54
CA PHE A 83 -0.28 26.15 -3.31
C PHE A 83 1.12 25.50 -3.30
N ARG A 84 1.23 24.25 -3.74
CA ARG A 84 2.52 23.56 -3.86
C ARG A 84 3.47 24.28 -4.82
N GLN A 85 3.01 24.68 -6.00
CA GLN A 85 3.83 25.43 -6.97
C GLN A 85 4.34 26.75 -6.40
N GLU A 86 3.49 27.53 -5.73
CA GLU A 86 3.85 28.80 -5.13
C GLU A 86 4.86 28.66 -3.98
N THR A 87 4.79 27.54 -3.27
CA THR A 87 5.69 27.23 -2.14
C THR A 87 7.04 26.71 -2.61
N GLU A 88 7.09 25.87 -3.66
CA GLU A 88 8.34 25.37 -4.25
C GLU A 88 9.19 26.50 -4.87
N GLU A 89 8.55 27.59 -5.33
CA GLU A 89 9.25 28.76 -5.83
C GLU A 89 9.87 29.63 -4.72
N LYS A 90 9.31 29.60 -3.51
CA LYS A 90 9.72 30.50 -2.40
C LYS A 90 10.75 29.91 -1.44
N ASP A 91 10.66 28.60 -1.11
CA ASP A 91 11.53 27.97 -0.12
C ASP A 91 11.82 26.49 -0.41
N LYS A 92 13.04 26.20 -0.85
CA LYS A 92 13.49 24.85 -1.24
C LYS A 92 13.92 23.92 -0.10
N LYS A 93 13.86 24.29 1.18
CA LYS A 93 14.62 23.53 2.19
C LYS A 93 13.93 23.00 3.44
N ASP A 94 12.78 23.50 3.88
CA ASP A 94 12.29 23.15 5.23
C ASP A 94 10.78 22.84 5.37
N ALA A 95 10.00 22.83 4.33
CA ALA A 95 8.57 22.51 4.43
C ALA A 95 8.31 21.05 4.04
N ASP A 96 8.11 20.21 5.05
CA ASP A 96 7.62 18.83 4.91
C ASP A 96 6.10 18.84 4.57
N ILE A 97 5.78 19.33 3.36
CA ILE A 97 4.41 19.45 2.87
C ILE A 97 4.15 18.33 1.85
N ASP A 98 3.44 17.30 2.28
CA ASP A 98 2.98 16.21 1.44
C ASP A 98 1.56 16.48 0.94
N ILE A 99 1.41 17.30 -0.10
CA ILE A 99 0.10 17.55 -0.70
C ILE A 99 -0.37 16.34 -1.50
N ILE A 100 -1.54 15.81 -1.13
CA ILE A 100 -2.12 14.60 -1.69
C ILE A 100 -2.99 14.90 -2.92
N GLY A 101 -3.77 15.99 -2.87
CA GLY A 101 -4.72 16.37 -3.92
C GLY A 101 -4.09 17.16 -5.06
N GLN A 102 -3.88 16.52 -6.22
CA GLN A 102 -3.19 17.13 -7.36
C GLN A 102 -4.12 17.55 -8.52
N PHE A 103 -5.30 16.94 -8.67
CA PHE A 103 -6.08 17.03 -9.91
C PHE A 103 -7.40 17.80 -9.82
N GLY A 104 -7.85 18.21 -8.63
CA GLY A 104 -9.08 18.99 -8.44
C GLY A 104 -10.38 18.28 -8.79
N VAL A 105 -10.35 16.96 -8.98
CA VAL A 105 -11.54 16.14 -9.31
C VAL A 105 -11.96 15.22 -8.18
N GLY A 106 -11.10 15.00 -7.18
CA GLY A 106 -11.36 14.08 -6.08
C GLY A 106 -12.64 14.41 -5.30
N PHE A 107 -12.91 15.71 -5.09
CA PHE A 107 -14.12 16.18 -4.42
C PHE A 107 -15.40 15.67 -5.10
N TYR A 108 -15.45 15.68 -6.44
CA TYR A 108 -16.62 15.25 -7.20
C TYR A 108 -16.92 13.75 -7.09
N SER A 109 -15.97 12.94 -6.61
CA SER A 109 -16.21 11.52 -6.33
C SER A 109 -17.33 11.31 -5.31
N ALA A 110 -17.58 12.29 -4.43
CA ALA A 110 -18.64 12.24 -3.45
C ALA A 110 -20.05 12.14 -4.10
N PHE A 111 -20.25 12.68 -5.30
CA PHE A 111 -21.52 12.55 -6.04
C PHE A 111 -21.79 11.12 -6.54
N MET A 112 -20.83 10.22 -6.44
CA MET A 112 -21.09 8.79 -6.72
C MET A 112 -22.03 8.19 -5.65
N VAL A 113 -21.96 8.68 -4.40
CA VAL A 113 -22.71 8.18 -3.25
C VAL A 113 -23.70 9.17 -2.68
N ALA A 114 -23.54 10.46 -2.95
CA ALA A 114 -24.40 11.55 -2.47
C ALA A 114 -25.25 12.11 -3.62
N ASP A 115 -26.50 12.50 -3.31
CA ASP A 115 -27.39 13.24 -4.23
C ASP A 115 -27.24 14.75 -4.07
N SER A 116 -26.74 15.22 -2.93
CA SER A 116 -26.38 16.60 -2.71
C SER A 116 -25.19 16.72 -1.76
N ILE A 117 -24.41 17.78 -1.93
CA ILE A 117 -23.25 18.08 -1.10
C ILE A 117 -23.33 19.54 -0.67
N THR A 118 -23.14 19.76 0.64
CA THR A 118 -23.00 21.07 1.25
C THR A 118 -21.60 21.20 1.84
N VAL A 119 -20.90 22.28 1.50
CA VAL A 119 -19.56 22.59 2.04
C VAL A 119 -19.67 23.88 2.83
N ARG A 120 -19.43 23.82 4.14
CA ARG A 120 -19.33 24.98 5.02
C ARG A 120 -17.88 25.22 5.35
N THR A 121 -17.40 26.44 5.11
CA THR A 121 -15.99 26.72 5.27
C THR A 121 -15.77 28.14 5.81
N LYS A 122 -14.77 28.26 6.69
CA LYS A 122 -14.26 29.55 7.19
C LYS A 122 -12.75 29.58 7.01
N LYS A 123 -12.28 30.54 6.23
CA LYS A 123 -10.85 30.68 5.96
C LYS A 123 -10.12 31.30 7.15
N TYR A 124 -8.92 30.82 7.44
CA TYR A 124 -8.04 31.45 8.41
C TYR A 124 -7.77 32.91 8.07
N GLY A 125 -7.97 33.79 9.04
CA GLY A 125 -7.80 35.22 8.90
C GLY A 125 -9.01 35.98 8.35
N GLU A 126 -10.10 35.30 8.00
CA GLU A 126 -11.36 35.91 7.58
C GLU A 126 -12.46 35.78 8.66
N GLU A 127 -13.31 36.80 8.78
CA GLU A 127 -14.43 36.77 9.74
C GLU A 127 -15.64 36.05 9.17
N GLN A 128 -15.88 36.18 7.85
CA GLN A 128 -17.04 35.62 7.18
C GLN A 128 -16.81 34.18 6.76
N ALA A 129 -17.80 33.33 7.04
CA ALA A 129 -17.88 31.96 6.55
C ALA A 129 -18.87 31.85 5.39
N TYR A 130 -18.66 30.82 4.55
CA TYR A 130 -19.46 30.59 3.35
C TYR A 130 -19.94 29.16 3.27
N GLU A 131 -21.13 28.98 2.70
CA GLU A 131 -21.72 27.69 2.37
C GLU A 131 -21.85 27.54 0.85
N TRP A 132 -21.24 26.52 0.31
CA TRP A 132 -21.40 26.05 -1.06
C TRP A 132 -22.33 24.85 -1.07
N GLN A 133 -23.29 24.80 -2.00
CA GLN A 133 -24.22 23.68 -2.13
C GLN A 133 -24.45 23.32 -3.59
N SER A 134 -24.48 22.01 -3.89
CA SER A 134 -24.78 21.49 -5.22
C SER A 134 -25.48 20.14 -5.13
N SER A 135 -26.36 19.86 -6.09
CA SER A 135 -26.93 18.54 -6.39
C SER A 135 -26.23 17.85 -7.60
N GLY A 136 -25.13 18.42 -8.08
CA GLY A 136 -24.29 17.87 -9.15
C GLY A 136 -24.55 18.46 -10.52
N ALA A 137 -25.66 18.12 -11.16
CA ALA A 137 -25.91 18.49 -12.56
C ALA A 137 -26.39 19.95 -12.77
N ASP A 138 -27.06 20.53 -11.77
CA ASP A 138 -27.77 21.80 -11.91
C ASP A 138 -26.98 23.05 -11.48
N GLY A 139 -25.65 22.87 -11.30
CA GLY A 139 -24.79 23.96 -10.84
C GLY A 139 -24.65 23.99 -9.31
N TYR A 140 -24.29 25.16 -8.77
CA TYR A 140 -24.07 25.35 -7.34
C TYR A 140 -24.53 26.74 -6.88
N THR A 141 -24.69 26.88 -5.58
CA THR A 141 -24.93 28.16 -4.91
C THR A 141 -23.87 28.44 -3.87
N ILE A 142 -23.51 29.72 -3.66
CA ILE A 142 -22.65 30.16 -2.57
C ILE A 142 -23.38 31.25 -1.79
N THR A 143 -23.54 31.03 -0.48
CA THR A 143 -24.15 31.96 0.44
C THR A 143 -23.26 32.19 1.66
N GLU A 144 -23.46 33.30 2.36
CA GLU A 144 -22.87 33.51 3.67
C GLU A 144 -23.54 32.58 4.69
N CYS A 145 -22.75 32.10 5.63
CA CYS A 145 -23.24 31.26 6.72
C CYS A 145 -22.50 31.54 8.04
N ASP A 146 -23.08 31.02 9.11
CA ASP A 146 -22.45 31.08 10.43
C ASP A 146 -21.61 29.83 10.66
N LYS A 147 -20.29 30.02 10.82
CA LYS A 147 -19.33 29.01 11.24
C LYS A 147 -18.27 29.69 12.09
N GLU A 148 -18.19 29.32 13.38
CA GLU A 148 -17.26 29.95 14.31
C GLU A 148 -15.81 29.52 14.07
N ALA A 149 -15.58 28.20 13.94
CA ALA A 149 -14.26 27.63 13.83
C ALA A 149 -13.73 27.70 12.39
N VAL A 150 -12.43 28.00 12.26
CA VAL A 150 -11.71 27.89 10.98
C VAL A 150 -11.66 26.42 10.53
N GLY A 151 -11.77 26.19 9.23
CA GLY A 151 -11.75 24.87 8.62
C GLY A 151 -12.94 24.64 7.71
N THR A 152 -13.14 23.39 7.32
CA THR A 152 -14.14 22.99 6.33
C THR A 152 -14.93 21.78 6.78
N ASP A 153 -16.26 21.82 6.59
CA ASP A 153 -17.17 20.69 6.76
C ASP A 153 -17.73 20.32 5.38
N VAL A 154 -17.50 19.09 4.95
CA VAL A 154 -18.09 18.52 3.74
C VAL A 154 -19.23 17.61 4.16
N ILE A 155 -20.46 18.03 3.93
CA ILE A 155 -21.70 17.35 4.34
C ILE A 155 -22.32 16.71 3.10
N MET A 156 -22.35 15.40 3.06
CA MET A 156 -22.87 14.58 1.94
C MET A 156 -24.19 13.97 2.32
N HIS A 157 -25.27 14.32 1.59
CA HIS A 157 -26.56 13.65 1.73
C HIS A 157 -26.52 12.35 0.92
N ILE A 158 -26.53 11.22 1.60
CA ILE A 158 -26.34 9.89 0.99
C ILE A 158 -27.60 9.46 0.24
N LYS A 159 -27.41 9.03 -1.00
CA LYS A 159 -28.46 8.53 -1.89
C LYS A 159 -29.33 7.48 -1.23
N PRO A 160 -30.62 7.41 -1.58
CA PRO A 160 -31.49 6.31 -1.17
C PRO A 160 -30.95 4.98 -1.76
N ASP A 161 -31.23 3.89 -1.06
CA ASP A 161 -30.89 2.55 -1.54
C ASP A 161 -31.73 2.22 -2.77
N THR A 162 -31.15 1.42 -3.67
CA THR A 162 -31.80 0.88 -4.86
C THR A 162 -31.77 -0.65 -4.82
N ASP A 163 -32.44 -1.30 -5.75
CA ASP A 163 -32.41 -2.77 -5.85
C ASP A 163 -31.01 -3.31 -6.13
N GLU A 164 -30.16 -2.51 -6.77
CA GLU A 164 -28.79 -2.90 -7.17
C GLU A 164 -27.72 -2.44 -6.16
N GLU A 165 -27.99 -1.36 -5.39
CA GLU A 165 -26.98 -0.73 -4.55
C GLU A 165 -27.52 -0.27 -3.19
N LYS A 166 -26.77 -0.60 -2.13
CA LYS A 166 -27.06 -0.20 -0.75
C LYS A 166 -26.18 0.99 -0.34
N TYR A 167 -26.59 2.20 -0.67
CA TYR A 167 -25.89 3.42 -0.27
C TYR A 167 -25.90 3.65 1.25
N SER A 168 -26.91 3.12 1.96
CA SER A 168 -27.01 3.19 3.42
C SER A 168 -25.83 2.55 4.15
N GLU A 169 -25.03 1.70 3.48
CA GLU A 169 -23.78 1.18 4.06
C GLU A 169 -22.81 2.28 4.47
N TYR A 170 -22.81 3.43 3.75
CA TYR A 170 -21.96 4.59 4.06
C TYR A 170 -22.48 5.45 5.22
N LEU A 171 -23.59 5.05 5.84
CA LEU A 171 -24.10 5.61 7.10
C LEU A 171 -23.78 4.71 8.30
N GLU A 172 -23.06 3.60 8.08
CA GLU A 172 -22.66 2.66 9.12
C GLU A 172 -21.23 2.92 9.59
N SER A 173 -21.06 3.22 10.90
CA SER A 173 -19.74 3.57 11.46
C SER A 173 -18.69 2.48 11.24
N TYR A 174 -19.08 1.18 11.31
CA TYR A 174 -18.14 0.09 11.07
C TYR A 174 -17.64 0.06 9.61
N ARG A 175 -18.51 0.39 8.64
CA ARG A 175 -18.13 0.44 7.23
C ARG A 175 -17.16 1.59 6.96
N LEU A 176 -17.46 2.77 7.48
CA LEU A 176 -16.61 3.94 7.36
C LEU A 176 -15.25 3.72 8.04
N HIS A 177 -15.24 3.11 9.24
CA HIS A 177 -14.00 2.73 9.92
C HIS A 177 -13.15 1.79 9.05
N ALA A 178 -13.76 0.76 8.46
CA ALA A 178 -13.06 -0.14 7.56
C ALA A 178 -12.48 0.58 6.33
N LEU A 179 -13.19 1.55 5.75
CA LEU A 179 -12.71 2.36 4.64
C LEU A 179 -11.54 3.27 5.04
N VAL A 180 -11.61 3.91 6.22
CA VAL A 180 -10.51 4.72 6.76
C VAL A 180 -9.28 3.84 6.97
N LYS A 181 -9.43 2.67 7.59
CA LYS A 181 -8.32 1.74 7.78
C LYS A 181 -7.71 1.27 6.47
N LYS A 182 -8.53 0.99 5.46
CA LYS A 182 -8.05 0.52 4.16
C LYS A 182 -7.29 1.58 3.37
N TYR A 183 -7.83 2.79 3.27
CA TYR A 183 -7.34 3.80 2.32
C TYR A 183 -6.57 4.95 2.94
N SER A 184 -6.85 5.29 4.20
CA SER A 184 -6.41 6.53 4.85
C SER A 184 -5.74 6.29 6.21
N ASP A 185 -5.35 5.05 6.51
CA ASP A 185 -4.78 4.67 7.81
C ASP A 185 -3.51 5.46 8.14
N TYR A 186 -2.76 5.86 7.15
CA TYR A 186 -1.48 6.55 7.30
C TYR A 186 -1.51 8.04 6.97
N ILE A 187 -2.71 8.62 6.90
CA ILE A 187 -2.85 10.08 6.96
C ILE A 187 -2.19 10.58 8.24
N ARG A 188 -1.35 11.60 8.14
CA ARG A 188 -0.50 12.10 9.24
C ARG A 188 -1.26 12.77 10.38
N TYR A 189 -2.54 13.07 10.19
CA TYR A 189 -3.41 13.68 11.20
C TYR A 189 -4.41 12.67 11.76
N PRO A 190 -4.80 12.77 13.04
CA PRO A 190 -5.80 11.89 13.61
C PRO A 190 -7.13 12.03 12.87
N ILE A 191 -7.66 10.88 12.43
CA ILE A 191 -9.03 10.77 11.92
C ILE A 191 -9.88 10.25 13.06
N ARG A 192 -10.87 11.03 13.49
CA ARG A 192 -11.72 10.77 14.64
C ARG A 192 -13.10 10.35 14.20
N MET A 193 -13.65 9.35 14.88
CA MET A 193 -15.01 8.87 14.66
C MET A 193 -15.65 8.52 15.98
N LEU A 194 -16.98 8.74 16.09
CA LEU A 194 -17.79 8.17 17.16
C LEU A 194 -17.98 6.67 16.90
N LEU A 195 -17.49 5.85 17.82
CA LEU A 195 -17.61 4.40 17.74
C LEU A 195 -18.32 3.87 19.00
N PRO A 196 -19.21 2.85 18.82
CA PRO A 196 -19.82 2.20 19.97
C PRO A 196 -18.79 1.44 20.78
N GLU A 197 -18.78 1.64 22.08
CA GLU A 197 -17.95 0.92 23.03
C GLU A 197 -18.80 0.33 24.13
N GLN A 198 -18.55 -0.93 24.49
CA GLN A 198 -19.20 -1.54 25.63
C GLN A 198 -18.45 -1.17 26.89
N LYS A 199 -19.09 -0.42 27.79
CA LYS A 199 -18.56 -0.10 29.13
C LYS A 199 -19.37 -0.82 30.17
N VAL A 200 -18.72 -1.20 31.26
CA VAL A 200 -19.41 -1.74 32.44
C VAL A 200 -20.27 -0.62 33.03
N LYS A 201 -21.57 -0.90 33.13
CA LYS A 201 -22.53 0.05 33.69
C LYS A 201 -22.17 0.42 35.13
N GLU A 202 -22.21 1.73 35.39
CA GLU A 202 -21.86 2.24 36.71
C GLU A 202 -22.79 1.66 37.80
N GLY A 203 -22.24 1.04 38.86
CA GLY A 203 -23.02 0.39 39.90
C GLY A 203 -23.40 -1.08 39.64
N SER A 204 -22.93 -1.70 38.55
CA SER A 204 -23.13 -3.13 38.33
C SER A 204 -22.33 -3.99 39.33
N ASP A 205 -22.84 -5.20 39.61
CA ASP A 205 -22.18 -6.18 40.45
C ASP A 205 -20.85 -6.63 39.82
N PRO A 206 -19.69 -6.53 40.51
CA PRO A 206 -18.40 -6.97 40.03
C PRO A 206 -18.36 -8.47 39.59
N GLU A 207 -19.21 -9.31 40.19
CA GLU A 207 -19.31 -10.73 39.86
C GLU A 207 -20.25 -11.01 38.66
N LYS A 208 -21.11 -10.03 38.28
CA LYS A 208 -22.00 -10.08 37.11
C LYS A 208 -22.10 -8.69 36.49
N PRO A 209 -21.06 -8.26 35.76
CA PRO A 209 -21.04 -6.94 35.16
C PRO A 209 -22.12 -6.79 34.09
N GLU A 210 -22.97 -5.78 34.26
CA GLU A 210 -23.87 -5.33 33.20
C GLU A 210 -23.11 -4.35 32.28
N TYR A 211 -23.29 -4.51 30.97
CA TYR A 211 -22.63 -3.66 29.97
C TYR A 211 -23.65 -2.70 29.35
N GLU A 212 -23.23 -1.48 29.13
CA GLU A 212 -23.95 -0.51 28.33
C GLU A 212 -23.10 -0.09 27.12
N THR A 213 -23.75 0.18 26.01
CA THR A 213 -23.08 0.70 24.81
C THR A 213 -23.08 2.22 24.88
N VAL A 214 -21.89 2.82 24.92
CA VAL A 214 -21.69 4.28 24.86
C VAL A 214 -20.95 4.62 23.57
N GLU A 215 -21.29 5.77 22.98
CA GLU A 215 -20.51 6.28 21.85
C GLU A 215 -19.31 7.09 22.36
N GLU A 216 -18.12 6.75 21.89
CA GLU A 216 -16.89 7.43 22.26
C GLU A 216 -16.12 7.88 21.02
N MET A 217 -15.64 9.14 21.08
CA MET A 217 -14.77 9.68 20.02
C MET A 217 -13.41 9.02 20.07
N LYS A 218 -13.06 8.29 19.02
CA LYS A 218 -11.76 7.57 18.91
C LYS A 218 -10.99 7.99 17.66
N THR A 219 -9.67 8.04 17.80
CA THR A 219 -8.77 8.10 16.65
C THR A 219 -8.70 6.72 16.01
N VAL A 220 -9.07 6.62 14.73
CA VAL A 220 -9.24 5.35 14.04
C VAL A 220 -8.10 5.00 13.08
N ASN A 221 -7.22 5.94 12.79
CA ASN A 221 -6.07 5.72 11.92
C ASN A 221 -4.74 5.59 12.69
N SER A 222 -3.76 4.95 12.07
CA SER A 222 -2.44 4.67 12.66
C SER A 222 -1.43 5.80 12.48
N MET A 223 -1.62 6.68 11.51
CA MET A 223 -0.84 7.87 11.16
C MET A 223 0.60 7.59 10.69
N VAL A 224 1.37 6.76 11.39
CA VAL A 224 2.78 6.50 11.08
C VAL A 224 2.96 5.05 10.65
N PRO A 225 3.22 4.80 9.36
CA PRO A 225 3.43 3.44 8.87
C PRO A 225 4.80 2.87 9.28
N LEU A 226 4.89 1.55 9.41
CA LEU A 226 6.13 0.86 9.77
C LEU A 226 7.30 1.18 8.83
N TRP A 227 7.04 1.27 7.53
CA TRP A 227 8.08 1.54 6.52
C TRP A 227 8.63 2.97 6.55
N GLN A 228 7.96 3.90 7.25
CA GLN A 228 8.47 5.26 7.48
C GLN A 228 9.35 5.36 8.72
N ARG A 229 9.22 4.41 9.66
CA ARG A 229 10.02 4.37 10.89
C ARG A 229 11.45 3.89 10.61
N LYS A 230 12.41 4.26 11.45
CA LYS A 230 13.76 3.72 11.37
C LYS A 230 13.73 2.23 11.67
N LYS A 231 14.50 1.44 10.92
CA LYS A 231 14.57 -0.01 11.10
C LYS A 231 14.93 -0.42 12.54
N SER A 232 15.76 0.37 13.21
CA SER A 232 16.15 0.15 14.62
C SER A 232 14.99 0.29 15.62
N ASP A 233 13.91 0.97 15.23
CA ASP A 233 12.80 1.34 16.09
C ASP A 233 11.57 0.44 15.87
N VAL A 234 11.71 -0.57 15.02
CA VAL A 234 10.65 -1.53 14.69
C VAL A 234 11.11 -2.94 15.08
N THR A 235 10.29 -3.63 15.86
CA THR A 235 10.58 -4.99 16.32
C THR A 235 10.14 -6.04 15.28
N ASP A 236 10.70 -7.25 15.37
CA ASP A 236 10.30 -8.36 14.52
C ASP A 236 8.81 -8.75 14.75
N GLU A 237 8.30 -8.58 15.97
CA GLU A 237 6.89 -8.80 16.30
C GLU A 237 5.98 -7.81 15.56
N GLU A 238 6.37 -6.54 15.44
CA GLU A 238 5.62 -5.53 14.69
C GLU A 238 5.61 -5.86 13.19
N TYR A 239 6.75 -6.30 12.62
CA TYR A 239 6.80 -6.76 11.24
C TYR A 239 5.93 -8.00 11.00
N ASN A 240 5.99 -8.99 11.89
CA ASN A 240 5.19 -10.20 11.80
C ASN A 240 3.69 -9.91 11.89
N LYS A 241 3.29 -9.02 12.80
CA LYS A 241 1.91 -8.57 12.94
C LYS A 241 1.42 -7.88 11.67
N PHE A 242 2.22 -6.95 11.13
CA PHE A 242 1.88 -6.25 9.89
C PHE A 242 1.77 -7.23 8.71
N TYR A 243 2.68 -8.19 8.61
CA TYR A 243 2.60 -9.25 7.60
C TYR A 243 1.31 -10.05 7.69
N SER A 244 0.92 -10.47 8.90
CA SER A 244 -0.32 -11.21 9.14
C SER A 244 -1.56 -10.40 8.77
N GLU A 245 -1.58 -9.10 9.10
CA GLU A 245 -2.67 -8.20 8.73
C GLU A 245 -2.76 -7.99 7.20
N LEU A 246 -1.61 -7.90 6.53
CA LEU A 246 -1.50 -7.71 5.08
C LEU A 246 -1.92 -8.95 4.28
N THR A 247 -1.53 -10.14 4.74
CA THR A 247 -1.69 -11.39 3.99
C THR A 247 -2.84 -12.25 4.47
N HIS A 248 -3.34 -11.99 5.68
CA HIS A 248 -4.27 -12.86 6.42
C HIS A 248 -3.69 -14.25 6.70
N GLU A 249 -2.37 -14.38 6.69
CA GLU A 249 -1.65 -15.59 7.05
C GLU A 249 -1.24 -15.56 8.52
N PHE A 250 -1.21 -16.74 9.17
CA PHE A 250 -0.83 -16.84 10.59
C PHE A 250 0.68 -17.09 10.76
N ASP A 251 1.33 -17.58 9.71
CA ASP A 251 2.76 -17.87 9.73
C ASP A 251 3.58 -16.57 9.67
N LYS A 252 4.80 -16.61 10.21
CA LYS A 252 5.74 -15.51 10.08
C LYS A 252 6.34 -15.48 8.68
N PRO A 253 6.69 -14.32 8.15
CA PRO A 253 7.42 -14.25 6.89
C PRO A 253 8.81 -14.86 7.06
N GLN A 254 9.31 -15.50 6.02
CA GLN A 254 10.65 -16.07 6.02
C GLN A 254 11.72 -14.99 5.87
N ARG A 255 11.40 -13.92 5.13
CA ARG A 255 12.27 -12.76 4.98
C ARG A 255 11.47 -11.46 5.09
N THR A 256 12.09 -10.46 5.70
CA THR A 256 11.60 -9.09 5.76
C THR A 256 12.65 -8.16 5.15
N ILE A 257 12.29 -7.44 4.09
CA ILE A 257 13.17 -6.59 3.31
C ILE A 257 12.68 -5.14 3.43
N THR A 258 13.52 -4.27 3.98
CA THR A 258 13.24 -2.84 4.07
C THR A 258 14.08 -2.10 3.02
N VAL A 259 13.44 -1.20 2.29
CA VAL A 259 14.11 -0.38 1.27
C VAL A 259 13.79 1.10 1.54
N SER A 260 14.82 1.94 1.50
CA SER A 260 14.69 3.39 1.45
C SER A 260 15.57 3.90 0.32
N ALA A 261 15.00 4.61 -0.62
CA ALA A 261 15.68 5.15 -1.77
C ALA A 261 15.38 6.66 -1.89
N GLU A 262 16.42 7.43 -2.07
CA GLU A 262 16.37 8.87 -2.33
C GLU A 262 17.22 9.15 -3.58
N GLY A 263 16.68 9.90 -4.52
CA GLY A 263 17.39 10.21 -5.78
C GLY A 263 16.47 10.65 -6.89
N SER A 264 16.61 10.05 -8.07
CA SER A 264 15.73 10.34 -9.22
C SER A 264 14.26 9.96 -8.98
N VAL A 265 14.04 9.00 -8.09
CA VAL A 265 12.73 8.62 -7.54
C VAL A 265 12.91 8.33 -6.07
N THR A 266 12.10 8.98 -5.23
CA THR A 266 12.09 8.75 -3.79
C THR A 266 10.99 7.76 -3.44
N TYR A 267 11.34 6.70 -2.70
CA TYR A 267 10.35 5.73 -2.21
C TYR A 267 10.86 4.96 -1.00
N LYS A 268 9.93 4.42 -0.24
CA LYS A 268 10.20 3.42 0.80
C LYS A 268 9.39 2.17 0.50
N ALA A 269 9.94 1.01 0.85
CA ALA A 269 9.25 -0.26 0.70
C ALA A 269 9.51 -1.19 1.89
N LEU A 270 8.49 -1.96 2.22
CA LEU A 270 8.54 -3.06 3.17
C LEU A 270 8.02 -4.30 2.48
N LEU A 271 8.92 -5.24 2.20
CA LEU A 271 8.63 -6.45 1.44
C LEU A 271 8.83 -7.69 2.29
N PHE A 272 8.03 -8.72 2.02
CA PHE A 272 8.07 -9.99 2.70
C PHE A 272 8.16 -11.14 1.72
N VAL A 273 8.95 -12.15 2.08
CA VAL A 273 8.93 -13.47 1.44
C VAL A 273 8.14 -14.40 2.36
N PRO A 274 7.02 -14.98 1.92
CA PRO A 274 6.24 -15.91 2.72
C PRO A 274 7.02 -17.16 3.11
N SER A 275 6.69 -17.78 4.24
CA SER A 275 7.28 -19.06 4.68
C SER A 275 6.66 -20.26 3.98
N SER A 276 5.43 -20.12 3.49
CA SER A 276 4.69 -21.17 2.80
C SER A 276 4.04 -20.62 1.53
N ARG A 277 3.80 -21.53 0.60
CA ARG A 277 3.13 -21.20 -0.66
C ARG A 277 1.63 -21.28 -0.45
N PRO A 278 0.86 -20.21 -0.79
CA PRO A 278 -0.60 -20.26 -0.78
C PRO A 278 -1.15 -21.39 -1.65
N PHE A 279 -2.18 -22.03 -1.21
CA PHE A 279 -2.82 -23.15 -1.91
C PHE A 279 -3.23 -22.78 -3.36
N ASN A 280 -3.71 -21.55 -3.60
CA ASN A 280 -4.13 -21.07 -4.91
C ASN A 280 -3.02 -20.39 -5.73
N PHE A 281 -1.77 -20.49 -5.32
CA PHE A 281 -0.64 -19.73 -5.88
C PHE A 281 -0.47 -19.89 -7.40
N TYR A 282 -0.75 -21.06 -7.95
CA TYR A 282 -0.65 -21.34 -9.40
C TYR A 282 -2.01 -21.34 -10.12
N THR A 283 -3.07 -20.86 -9.49
CA THR A 283 -4.38 -20.70 -10.11
C THR A 283 -4.59 -19.32 -10.69
N GLU A 284 -5.55 -19.17 -11.63
CA GLU A 284 -5.94 -17.87 -12.17
C GLU A 284 -6.51 -16.92 -11.11
N GLY A 285 -7.07 -17.45 -10.02
CA GLY A 285 -7.60 -16.68 -8.90
C GLY A 285 -6.54 -16.11 -7.94
N TYR A 286 -5.24 -16.37 -8.17
CA TYR A 286 -4.20 -15.80 -7.33
C TYR A 286 -3.89 -14.37 -7.72
N GLU A 287 -4.19 -13.45 -6.83
CA GLU A 287 -3.89 -12.02 -7.01
C GLU A 287 -2.49 -11.70 -6.52
N LYS A 288 -1.57 -11.47 -7.47
CA LYS A 288 -0.22 -10.95 -7.20
C LYS A 288 -0.24 -9.44 -7.05
N GLY A 289 0.80 -8.89 -6.49
CA GLY A 289 1.06 -7.46 -6.45
C GLY A 289 1.32 -6.92 -5.05
N LEU A 290 1.97 -5.76 -5.03
CA LEU A 290 2.29 -5.02 -3.82
C LEU A 290 1.24 -3.93 -3.61
N GLN A 291 0.97 -3.58 -2.34
CA GLN A 291 0.19 -2.38 -2.05
C GLN A 291 1.01 -1.14 -2.42
N LEU A 292 0.40 -0.22 -3.13
CA LEU A 292 1.01 1.03 -3.54
C LEU A 292 0.38 2.19 -2.78
N TYR A 293 1.23 2.91 -2.06
CA TYR A 293 0.88 4.13 -1.34
C TYR A 293 1.53 5.36 -1.98
N SER A 294 0.89 6.49 -1.81
CA SER A 294 1.46 7.80 -2.09
C SER A 294 1.05 8.77 -0.97
N ALA A 295 2.06 9.36 -0.31
CA ALA A 295 1.84 10.27 0.82
C ALA A 295 0.89 9.70 1.90
N GLY A 296 1.06 8.42 2.27
CA GLY A 296 0.26 7.76 3.30
C GLY A 296 -1.14 7.32 2.88
N VAL A 297 -1.51 7.46 1.61
CA VAL A 297 -2.81 7.07 1.05
C VAL A 297 -2.66 5.85 0.17
N LEU A 298 -3.48 4.83 0.39
CA LEU A 298 -3.52 3.64 -0.47
C LEU A 298 -4.07 4.01 -1.85
N ILE A 299 -3.24 3.81 -2.88
CA ILE A 299 -3.58 4.07 -4.27
C ILE A 299 -4.08 2.81 -4.94
N MET A 300 -3.38 1.70 -4.73
CA MET A 300 -3.68 0.41 -5.35
C MET A 300 -3.36 -0.71 -4.38
N ASP A 301 -4.33 -1.58 -4.14
CA ASP A 301 -4.17 -2.70 -3.20
C ASP A 301 -3.31 -3.83 -3.78
N LYS A 302 -3.35 -4.02 -5.10
CA LYS A 302 -2.59 -5.02 -5.85
C LYS A 302 -1.96 -4.40 -7.10
N CYS A 303 -0.79 -3.79 -6.95
CA CYS A 303 -0.02 -3.29 -8.09
C CYS A 303 0.82 -4.42 -8.67
N ASP A 304 0.33 -5.07 -9.71
CA ASP A 304 0.92 -6.25 -10.34
C ASP A 304 2.10 -5.92 -11.27
N SER A 305 2.24 -4.64 -11.64
CA SER A 305 3.27 -4.15 -12.55
C SER A 305 4.59 -3.78 -11.87
N LEU A 306 4.63 -3.74 -10.54
CA LEU A 306 5.84 -3.37 -9.78
C LEU A 306 6.93 -4.44 -9.82
N LEU A 307 6.55 -5.71 -9.74
CA LEU A 307 7.48 -6.82 -9.77
C LEU A 307 7.20 -7.75 -10.94
N PRO A 308 8.24 -8.34 -11.56
CA PRO A 308 8.06 -9.32 -12.61
C PRO A 308 7.37 -10.58 -12.06
N ASP A 309 6.73 -11.33 -12.95
CA ASP A 309 5.88 -12.46 -12.56
C ASP A 309 6.59 -13.56 -11.78
N TYR A 310 7.88 -13.75 -12.01
CA TYR A 310 8.64 -14.73 -11.24
C TYR A 310 8.80 -14.37 -9.75
N LEU A 311 8.59 -13.10 -9.37
CA LEU A 311 8.56 -12.63 -7.98
C LEU A 311 7.14 -12.47 -7.43
N ARG A 312 6.14 -13.08 -8.05
CA ARG A 312 4.73 -12.97 -7.64
C ARG A 312 4.44 -13.44 -6.22
N PHE A 313 5.36 -14.16 -5.59
CA PHE A 313 5.25 -14.56 -4.19
C PHE A 313 5.57 -13.44 -3.20
N VAL A 314 6.26 -12.39 -3.63
CA VAL A 314 6.62 -11.27 -2.74
C VAL A 314 5.37 -10.49 -2.36
N ARG A 315 5.21 -10.25 -1.08
CA ARG A 315 4.14 -9.43 -0.49
C ARG A 315 4.73 -8.16 0.10
N GLY A 316 3.91 -7.15 0.31
CA GLY A 316 4.38 -5.93 0.96
C GLY A 316 3.80 -4.66 0.38
N VAL A 317 4.46 -3.57 0.72
CA VAL A 317 4.02 -2.22 0.40
C VAL A 317 5.15 -1.40 -0.21
N VAL A 318 4.77 -0.48 -1.09
CA VAL A 318 5.63 0.56 -1.65
C VAL A 318 4.96 1.90 -1.45
N ASP A 319 5.70 2.88 -0.95
CA ASP A 319 5.21 4.24 -0.71
C ASP A 319 6.14 5.24 -1.40
N SER A 320 5.61 6.02 -2.32
CA SER A 320 6.37 7.05 -3.04
C SER A 320 5.55 8.32 -3.21
N PRO A 321 6.07 9.48 -2.76
CA PRO A 321 5.44 10.77 -3.00
C PRO A 321 5.58 11.25 -4.46
N ASP A 322 6.55 10.69 -5.21
CA ASP A 322 6.93 11.18 -6.54
C ASP A 322 6.11 10.57 -7.69
N LEU A 323 5.14 9.69 -7.39
CA LEU A 323 4.34 9.06 -8.44
C LEU A 323 3.46 10.07 -9.16
N SER A 324 3.59 10.12 -10.48
CA SER A 324 2.64 10.85 -11.33
C SER A 324 1.35 10.04 -11.47
N LEU A 325 0.41 10.33 -10.58
CA LEU A 325 -0.89 9.68 -10.55
C LEU A 325 -1.77 10.28 -11.64
N ASN A 326 -2.56 9.45 -12.30
CA ASN A 326 -3.63 9.97 -13.15
C ASN A 326 -4.80 10.53 -12.30
N ILE A 327 -5.78 11.13 -12.96
CA ILE A 327 -6.92 11.80 -12.30
C ILE A 327 -7.63 10.90 -11.27
N SER A 328 -7.72 9.59 -11.53
CA SER A 328 -8.37 8.63 -10.63
C SER A 328 -7.45 8.04 -9.56
N ARG A 329 -6.15 8.28 -9.64
CA ARG A 329 -5.12 7.63 -8.81
C ARG A 329 -5.11 6.09 -8.89
N GLU A 330 -5.93 5.48 -9.75
CA GLU A 330 -6.11 4.03 -9.86
C GLU A 330 -5.37 3.43 -11.06
N LEU A 331 -5.10 4.25 -12.09
CA LEU A 331 -4.50 3.80 -13.33
C LEU A 331 -3.12 4.43 -13.54
N LEU A 332 -2.11 3.75 -13.09
CA LEU A 332 -0.70 4.08 -13.29
C LEU A 332 -0.16 3.41 -14.56
N GLN A 333 -0.85 3.62 -15.70
CA GLN A 333 -0.40 3.04 -16.94
C GLN A 333 0.87 3.74 -17.45
N HIS A 334 1.96 2.97 -17.61
CA HIS A 334 3.23 3.40 -18.20
C HIS A 334 4.01 4.49 -17.44
N ASP A 335 3.85 4.56 -16.11
CA ASP A 335 4.65 5.47 -15.32
C ASP A 335 6.13 5.04 -15.33
N ARG A 336 6.99 5.94 -15.82
CA ARG A 336 8.45 5.72 -15.84
C ARG A 336 9.01 5.53 -14.43
N GLN A 337 8.48 6.25 -13.45
CA GLN A 337 8.92 6.18 -12.06
C GLN A 337 8.57 4.80 -11.47
N LEU A 338 7.36 4.31 -11.72
CA LEU A 338 6.93 2.98 -11.28
C LEU A 338 7.84 1.88 -11.84
N LYS A 339 8.23 2.01 -13.12
CA LYS A 339 9.17 1.09 -13.76
C LYS A 339 10.56 1.12 -13.12
N VAL A 340 11.07 2.31 -12.77
CA VAL A 340 12.35 2.46 -12.07
C VAL A 340 12.28 1.86 -10.67
N ILE A 341 11.21 2.12 -9.92
CA ILE A 341 10.97 1.51 -8.61
C ILE A 341 10.97 -0.01 -8.74
N GLY A 342 10.20 -0.57 -9.68
CA GLY A 342 10.09 -2.01 -9.89
C GLY A 342 11.43 -2.67 -10.19
N GLN A 343 12.25 -2.09 -11.07
CA GLN A 343 13.60 -2.59 -11.37
C GLN A 343 14.52 -2.57 -10.14
N ASN A 344 14.42 -1.54 -9.32
CA ASN A 344 15.21 -1.45 -8.10
C ASN A 344 14.76 -2.47 -7.05
N LEU A 345 13.45 -2.64 -6.89
CA LEU A 345 12.88 -3.64 -5.97
C LEU A 345 13.28 -5.06 -6.40
N GLU A 346 13.19 -5.38 -7.69
CA GLU A 346 13.63 -6.67 -8.23
C GLU A 346 15.09 -6.97 -7.85
N LYS A 347 15.99 -5.99 -8.04
CA LYS A 347 17.40 -6.12 -7.64
C LYS A 347 17.57 -6.34 -6.13
N LYS A 348 16.79 -5.63 -5.30
CA LYS A 348 16.83 -5.76 -3.85
C LYS A 348 16.35 -7.12 -3.38
N VAL A 349 15.27 -7.64 -3.95
CA VAL A 349 14.76 -8.98 -3.63
C VAL A 349 15.79 -10.05 -4.02
N ARG A 350 16.37 -9.98 -5.22
CA ARG A 350 17.42 -10.92 -5.64
C ARG A 350 18.62 -10.89 -4.70
N ALA A 351 19.12 -9.71 -4.37
CA ALA A 351 20.25 -9.58 -3.44
C ALA A 351 19.93 -10.13 -2.04
N ASP A 352 18.69 -9.97 -1.56
CA ASP A 352 18.27 -10.57 -0.29
C ASP A 352 18.19 -12.10 -0.38
N LEU A 353 17.72 -12.66 -1.49
CA LEU A 353 17.70 -14.12 -1.70
C LEU A 353 19.11 -14.70 -1.79
N GLU A 354 20.07 -14.02 -2.43
CA GLU A 354 21.49 -14.41 -2.44
C GLU A 354 22.06 -14.42 -1.03
N LYS A 355 21.79 -13.38 -0.26
CA LYS A 355 22.17 -13.32 1.15
C LYS A 355 21.52 -14.44 1.97
N PHE A 356 20.23 -14.71 1.75
CA PHE A 356 19.49 -15.77 2.41
C PHE A 356 20.12 -17.15 2.16
N LEU A 357 20.43 -17.46 0.90
CA LEU A 357 21.14 -18.69 0.53
C LEU A 357 22.46 -18.86 1.26
N LYS A 358 23.20 -17.76 1.44
CA LYS A 358 24.52 -17.75 2.09
C LYS A 358 24.42 -17.87 3.61
N ASP A 359 23.51 -17.15 4.23
CA ASP A 359 23.44 -16.95 5.68
C ASP A 359 22.58 -18.02 6.39
N ASP A 360 21.57 -18.56 5.71
CA ASP A 360 20.65 -19.57 6.23
C ASP A 360 20.27 -20.59 5.16
N ARG A 361 21.13 -21.58 5.00
CA ARG A 361 20.97 -22.62 3.99
C ARG A 361 19.69 -23.44 4.14
N GLU A 362 19.34 -23.87 5.36
CA GLU A 362 18.14 -24.67 5.62
C GLU A 362 16.87 -23.86 5.34
N GLY A 363 16.86 -22.61 5.75
CA GLY A 363 15.75 -21.71 5.44
C GLY A 363 15.59 -21.50 3.93
N TYR A 364 16.70 -21.32 3.20
CA TYR A 364 16.66 -21.17 1.76
C TYR A 364 16.19 -22.44 1.02
N GLU A 365 16.57 -23.61 1.48
CA GLU A 365 16.06 -24.88 0.91
C GLU A 365 14.55 -24.99 1.03
N LYS A 366 13.98 -24.64 2.20
CA LYS A 366 12.52 -24.56 2.41
C LYS A 366 11.85 -23.53 1.50
N PHE A 367 12.50 -22.35 1.32
CA PHE A 367 12.05 -21.35 0.36
C PHE A 367 12.06 -21.93 -1.06
N TYR A 368 13.11 -22.62 -1.45
CA TYR A 368 13.25 -23.19 -2.78
C TYR A 368 12.23 -24.30 -3.08
N GLU A 369 11.89 -25.12 -2.10
CA GLU A 369 10.80 -26.12 -2.19
C GLU A 369 9.45 -25.46 -2.51
N ASN A 370 9.19 -24.29 -1.96
CA ASN A 370 7.95 -23.54 -2.20
C ASN A 370 7.96 -22.74 -3.50
N PHE A 371 9.08 -22.10 -3.83
CA PHE A 371 9.15 -21.06 -4.86
C PHE A 371 10.27 -21.27 -5.90
N GLY A 372 11.01 -22.36 -5.86
CA GLY A 372 12.09 -22.66 -6.80
C GLY A 372 11.64 -22.66 -8.26
N ARG A 373 10.42 -23.16 -8.54
CA ARG A 373 9.79 -23.08 -9.86
C ARG A 373 9.71 -21.64 -10.37
N GLN A 374 9.46 -20.67 -9.49
CA GLN A 374 9.39 -19.25 -9.85
C GLN A 374 10.78 -18.69 -10.20
N ILE A 375 11.81 -19.12 -9.49
CA ILE A 375 13.20 -18.75 -9.81
C ILE A 375 13.58 -19.26 -11.20
N GLY A 376 13.29 -20.54 -11.50
CA GLY A 376 13.47 -21.12 -12.83
C GLY A 376 12.69 -20.37 -13.90
N TYR A 377 11.43 -20.05 -13.65
CA TYR A 377 10.60 -19.24 -14.56
C TYR A 377 11.22 -17.87 -14.85
N GLY A 378 11.86 -17.24 -13.86
CA GLY A 378 12.56 -15.96 -14.02
C GLY A 378 13.74 -16.03 -15.00
N ILE A 379 14.39 -17.19 -15.13
CA ILE A 379 15.46 -17.42 -16.10
C ILE A 379 14.92 -17.59 -17.53
N VAL A 380 13.82 -18.34 -17.66
CA VAL A 380 13.20 -18.64 -18.96
C VAL A 380 12.46 -17.44 -19.53
N SER A 381 11.90 -16.59 -18.65
CA SER A 381 11.17 -15.40 -19.05
C SER A 381 12.11 -14.32 -19.62
N ASP A 382 11.59 -13.49 -20.52
CA ASP A 382 12.35 -12.40 -21.15
C ASP A 382 12.76 -11.32 -20.15
N GLY A 383 13.98 -11.45 -19.60
CA GLY A 383 14.53 -10.54 -18.58
C GLY A 383 15.96 -10.08 -18.84
N GLY A 384 16.54 -10.52 -19.96
CA GLY A 384 17.92 -10.20 -20.35
C GLY A 384 18.99 -10.98 -19.58
N GLU A 385 20.23 -10.97 -20.10
CA GLU A 385 21.37 -11.74 -19.59
C GLU A 385 21.70 -11.42 -18.12
N SER A 386 21.63 -10.16 -17.73
CA SER A 386 21.93 -9.75 -16.34
C SER A 386 20.98 -10.36 -15.30
N ARG A 387 19.71 -10.59 -15.65
CA ARG A 387 18.76 -11.30 -14.79
C ARG A 387 19.11 -12.77 -14.72
N LYS A 388 19.35 -13.40 -15.85
CA LYS A 388 19.72 -14.81 -15.95
C LYS A 388 20.97 -15.09 -15.13
N ASP A 389 22.02 -14.27 -15.28
CA ASP A 389 23.27 -14.42 -14.56
C ASP A 389 23.12 -14.36 -13.04
N SER A 390 22.23 -13.50 -12.52
CA SER A 390 22.01 -13.46 -11.08
C SER A 390 21.08 -14.56 -10.58
N LEU A 391 20.09 -14.99 -11.37
CA LEU A 391 19.16 -16.04 -10.96
C LEU A 391 19.77 -17.45 -11.01
N LYS A 392 20.71 -17.71 -11.91
CA LYS A 392 21.39 -19.03 -11.97
C LYS A 392 22.10 -19.38 -10.67
N GLU A 393 22.61 -18.38 -9.93
CA GLU A 393 23.26 -18.60 -8.63
C GLU A 393 22.25 -18.99 -7.52
N LEU A 394 20.98 -18.76 -7.74
CA LEU A 394 19.88 -19.08 -6.82
C LEU A 394 19.25 -20.46 -7.09
N LEU A 395 19.60 -21.10 -8.21
CA LEU A 395 19.06 -22.41 -8.56
C LEU A 395 19.64 -23.50 -7.68
N MET A 396 18.81 -24.49 -7.38
CA MET A 396 19.20 -25.68 -6.65
C MET A 396 18.72 -26.93 -7.38
N PHE A 397 19.60 -27.92 -7.44
CA PHE A 397 19.34 -29.23 -8.03
C PHE A 397 19.77 -30.33 -7.07
N TYR A 398 19.15 -31.49 -7.16
CA TYR A 398 19.53 -32.63 -6.36
C TYR A 398 20.86 -33.20 -6.88
N SER A 399 21.84 -33.37 -6.00
CA SER A 399 23.15 -33.97 -6.32
C SER A 399 23.12 -35.49 -6.16
N SER A 400 23.57 -36.20 -7.17
CA SER A 400 23.73 -37.66 -7.11
C SER A 400 24.76 -38.10 -6.05
N THR A 401 25.76 -37.29 -5.76
CA THR A 401 26.85 -37.57 -4.83
C THR A 401 26.50 -37.10 -3.41
N GLU A 402 26.09 -35.84 -3.27
CA GLU A 402 25.79 -35.24 -1.97
C GLU A 402 24.45 -35.73 -1.38
N LYS A 403 23.57 -36.33 -2.20
CA LYS A 403 22.23 -36.82 -1.83
C LYS A 403 21.33 -35.74 -1.21
N LYS A 404 21.54 -34.49 -1.63
CA LYS A 404 20.80 -33.30 -1.20
C LYS A 404 20.79 -32.24 -2.28
N LEU A 405 20.06 -31.15 -2.05
CA LEU A 405 20.07 -29.98 -2.93
C LEU A 405 21.46 -29.29 -2.94
N THR A 406 21.92 -28.89 -4.09
CA THR A 406 23.18 -28.17 -4.31
C THR A 406 22.99 -27.07 -5.33
N THR A 407 23.79 -26.00 -5.23
CA THR A 407 23.84 -24.94 -6.22
C THR A 407 24.82 -25.29 -7.35
N LEU A 408 24.72 -24.60 -8.50
CA LEU A 408 25.67 -24.74 -9.59
C LEU A 408 27.11 -24.41 -9.15
N LYS A 409 27.26 -23.39 -8.33
CA LYS A 409 28.57 -22.97 -7.79
C LYS A 409 29.21 -24.04 -6.90
N GLU A 410 28.41 -24.67 -6.04
CA GLU A 410 28.87 -25.78 -5.19
C GLU A 410 29.25 -26.99 -6.03
N TYR A 411 28.47 -27.34 -7.05
CA TYR A 411 28.79 -28.40 -7.99
C TYR A 411 30.14 -28.12 -8.68
N VAL A 412 30.33 -26.94 -9.25
CA VAL A 412 31.56 -26.54 -9.94
C VAL A 412 32.78 -26.62 -9.00
N SER A 413 32.62 -26.27 -7.72
CA SER A 413 33.71 -26.37 -6.73
C SER A 413 34.15 -27.81 -6.45
N ARG A 414 33.31 -28.82 -6.74
CA ARG A 414 33.58 -30.25 -6.56
C ARG A 414 33.94 -30.97 -7.86
N MET A 415 33.90 -30.29 -9.01
CA MET A 415 34.25 -30.88 -10.30
C MET A 415 35.68 -31.43 -10.27
N LYS A 416 35.86 -32.58 -10.92
CA LYS A 416 37.20 -33.19 -11.10
C LYS A 416 38.04 -32.35 -12.08
N GLU A 417 39.38 -32.43 -11.99
CA GLU A 417 40.29 -31.65 -12.84
C GLU A 417 40.10 -31.92 -14.34
N ASP A 418 39.73 -33.13 -14.70
CA ASP A 418 39.49 -33.56 -16.10
C ASP A 418 38.06 -33.29 -16.59
N GLN A 419 37.16 -32.88 -15.69
CA GLN A 419 35.75 -32.59 -16.01
C GLN A 419 35.59 -31.24 -16.68
N LYS A 420 35.00 -31.20 -17.87
CA LYS A 420 34.85 -29.98 -18.67
C LYS A 420 33.44 -29.37 -18.65
N CYS A 421 32.44 -30.11 -18.18
CA CYS A 421 31.06 -29.68 -18.18
C CYS A 421 30.30 -30.20 -16.95
N ILE A 422 29.17 -29.59 -16.69
CA ILE A 422 28.20 -30.06 -15.68
C ILE A 422 27.42 -31.22 -16.29
N TYR A 423 27.36 -32.35 -15.57
CA TYR A 423 26.51 -33.46 -15.96
C TYR A 423 25.17 -33.35 -15.29
N TYR A 424 24.12 -33.56 -16.05
CA TYR A 424 22.75 -33.56 -15.53
C TYR A 424 21.90 -34.64 -16.21
N ALA A 425 20.81 -35.03 -15.54
CA ALA A 425 19.79 -35.89 -16.08
C ALA A 425 18.40 -35.42 -15.58
N ALA A 426 17.43 -35.41 -16.47
CA ALA A 426 16.07 -34.97 -16.16
C ALA A 426 15.10 -36.14 -16.03
N GLY A 427 14.09 -35.97 -15.19
CA GLY A 427 13.02 -36.95 -15.00
C GLY A 427 12.02 -36.54 -13.92
N GLU A 428 10.96 -37.30 -13.78
CA GLU A 428 9.83 -36.96 -12.90
C GLU A 428 10.16 -36.98 -11.40
N SER A 429 11.21 -37.68 -10.99
CA SER A 429 11.63 -37.76 -9.59
C SER A 429 13.08 -38.18 -9.45
N VAL A 430 13.67 -37.88 -8.30
CA VAL A 430 15.04 -38.30 -7.94
C VAL A 430 15.18 -39.83 -8.10
N ALA A 431 14.22 -40.59 -7.64
CA ALA A 431 14.25 -42.09 -7.73
C ALA A 431 14.17 -42.58 -9.18
N ALA A 432 13.47 -41.88 -10.06
CA ALA A 432 13.36 -42.21 -11.47
C ALA A 432 14.68 -41.91 -12.21
N VAL A 433 15.23 -40.73 -11.97
CA VAL A 433 16.51 -40.29 -12.58
C VAL A 433 17.67 -41.16 -12.12
N ASP A 434 17.68 -41.54 -10.84
CA ASP A 434 18.77 -42.37 -10.27
C ASP A 434 18.88 -43.73 -10.93
N LYS A 435 17.82 -44.25 -11.52
CA LYS A 435 17.73 -45.54 -12.21
C LYS A 435 17.95 -45.51 -13.72
N LEU A 436 18.20 -44.30 -14.28
CA LEU A 436 18.40 -44.16 -15.72
C LEU A 436 19.72 -44.84 -16.14
N PRO A 437 19.71 -45.75 -17.12
CA PRO A 437 20.97 -46.43 -17.59
C PRO A 437 22.02 -45.43 -18.06
N GLN A 438 21.64 -44.26 -18.58
CA GLN A 438 22.51 -43.22 -19.05
C GLN A 438 23.35 -42.61 -17.93
N THR A 439 22.91 -42.69 -16.69
CA THR A 439 23.64 -42.14 -15.53
C THR A 439 24.68 -43.13 -14.98
N GLU A 440 24.55 -44.43 -15.24
CA GLU A 440 25.43 -45.48 -14.65
C GLU A 440 26.91 -45.28 -15.06
N LEU A 441 27.18 -45.02 -16.35
CA LEU A 441 28.52 -44.81 -16.83
C LEU A 441 29.24 -43.65 -16.15
N LEU A 442 28.51 -42.59 -15.79
CA LEU A 442 29.06 -41.44 -15.08
C LEU A 442 29.24 -41.75 -13.59
N LYS A 443 28.34 -42.52 -13.00
CA LYS A 443 28.47 -42.99 -11.60
C LYS A 443 29.63 -43.93 -11.42
N ASP A 444 29.85 -44.84 -12.38
CA ASP A 444 31.00 -45.74 -12.36
C ASP A 444 32.34 -45.02 -12.42
N LYS A 445 32.34 -43.82 -12.98
CA LYS A 445 33.52 -42.91 -13.01
C LYS A 445 33.54 -41.92 -11.85
N ASP A 446 32.63 -42.04 -10.90
CA ASP A 446 32.49 -41.14 -9.76
C ASP A 446 32.28 -39.68 -10.16
N TYR A 447 31.55 -39.39 -11.24
CA TYR A 447 31.14 -38.05 -11.59
C TYR A 447 29.81 -37.69 -10.88
N GLU A 448 29.79 -36.48 -10.35
CA GLU A 448 28.52 -35.91 -9.79
C GLU A 448 27.57 -35.58 -10.92
N ILE A 449 26.27 -35.91 -10.74
CA ILE A 449 25.22 -35.64 -11.68
C ILE A 449 24.15 -34.82 -10.97
N LEU A 450 23.69 -33.76 -11.60
CA LEU A 450 22.53 -32.99 -11.15
C LEU A 450 21.25 -33.62 -11.68
N TYR A 451 20.30 -33.87 -10.79
CA TYR A 451 19.00 -34.39 -11.14
C TYR A 451 18.01 -33.24 -11.28
N LEU A 452 17.50 -33.04 -12.49
CA LEU A 452 16.54 -32.03 -12.89
C LEU A 452 15.13 -32.63 -12.77
N THR A 453 14.47 -32.33 -11.68
CA THR A 453 13.14 -32.92 -11.37
C THR A 453 12.03 -31.87 -11.28
N GLY A 454 12.37 -30.60 -11.37
CA GLY A 454 11.41 -29.50 -11.40
C GLY A 454 10.85 -29.26 -12.80
N GLU A 455 9.59 -28.80 -12.88
CA GLU A 455 8.90 -28.57 -14.15
C GLU A 455 9.59 -27.53 -15.07
N THR A 456 10.41 -26.66 -14.52
CA THR A 456 11.16 -25.62 -15.27
C THR A 456 12.62 -25.97 -15.50
N ASP A 457 13.14 -27.03 -14.86
CA ASP A 457 14.57 -27.31 -14.81
C ASP A 457 15.18 -27.58 -16.20
N GLU A 458 14.44 -28.23 -17.09
CA GLU A 458 14.93 -28.52 -18.44
C GLU A 458 15.10 -27.28 -19.33
N PHE A 459 14.49 -26.16 -18.93
CA PHE A 459 14.52 -24.89 -19.69
C PHE A 459 15.48 -23.86 -19.07
N THR A 460 16.03 -24.13 -17.91
CA THR A 460 16.95 -23.25 -17.17
C THR A 460 18.41 -23.60 -17.41
#